data_f12f2aea524c7e4537a5f2132b6a4546
#
_entry.id   f12f2aea524c7e4537a5f2132b6a4546
#
_cell.length_a   1.000
_cell.length_b   1.000
_cell.length_c   1.000
_cell.angle_alpha   90.00
_cell.angle_beta   90.00
_cell.angle_gamma   90.00
#
_symmetry.space_group_name_H-M   'P 1'
#
loop_
_entity.id
_entity.type
_entity.pdbx_description
1 polymer ?
#
loop_
_entity_poly.entity_id
_entity_poly.type
_entity_poly.pdbx_seq_one_letter_code
_entity_poly.pdbx_strand_id
1 'polypeptide(L)'
;MQASELFKQSNTILLDGGMGTMLQASGLKLGAKPEELNITNPELIESIHAKYAAAGSRIVNANTFGASAHKLAGSAYSLEEIIAAGIANCKRACAPYGALTTLDVGPLGELLEPSGTLAFEDAVNEYARIVRAGVAA
;
A
#
# COMPACT_ATOMS: atom_id res chain seq x y z
N MET A 1 -3.60 -19.50 -0.23
CA MET A 1 -5.08 -19.38 -0.10
C MET A 1 -5.56 -18.36 -1.10
N GLN A 2 -6.67 -18.61 -1.77
CA GLN A 2 -7.29 -17.60 -2.65
C GLN A 2 -8.28 -16.73 -1.85
N ALA A 3 -8.47 -15.47 -2.24
CA ALA A 3 -9.40 -14.56 -1.57
C ALA A 3 -10.83 -15.15 -1.49
N SER A 4 -11.30 -15.79 -2.56
CA SER A 4 -12.62 -16.46 -2.61
C SER A 4 -12.78 -17.57 -1.56
N GLU A 5 -11.70 -18.23 -1.17
CA GLU A 5 -11.73 -19.27 -0.14
C GLU A 5 -11.80 -18.64 1.26
N LEU A 6 -11.07 -17.53 1.49
CA LEU A 6 -11.12 -16.80 2.74
C LEU A 6 -12.54 -16.33 3.07
N PHE A 7 -13.23 -15.76 2.09
CA PHE A 7 -14.62 -15.27 2.25
C PHE A 7 -15.66 -16.37 2.48
N LYS A 8 -15.34 -17.64 2.17
CA LYS A 8 -16.20 -18.79 2.48
C LYS A 8 -15.97 -19.39 3.86
N GLN A 9 -14.82 -19.13 4.47
CA GLN A 9 -14.41 -19.77 5.73
C GLN A 9 -14.87 -19.04 6.98
N SER A 10 -15.20 -17.75 6.90
CA SER A 10 -15.53 -16.94 8.06
C SER A 10 -16.50 -15.81 7.71
N ASN A 11 -17.42 -15.52 8.63
CA ASN A 11 -18.31 -14.37 8.55
C ASN A 11 -17.61 -13.04 8.93
N THR A 12 -16.43 -13.12 9.53
CA THR A 12 -15.63 -11.97 9.92
C THR A 12 -14.19 -12.16 9.48
N ILE A 13 -13.66 -11.19 8.75
CA ILE A 13 -12.27 -11.17 8.28
C ILE A 13 -11.62 -9.93 8.87
N LEU A 14 -10.55 -10.13 9.64
CA LEU A 14 -9.77 -9.03 10.19
C LEU A 14 -8.81 -8.50 9.13
N LEU A 15 -8.85 -7.18 8.96
CA LEU A 15 -7.86 -6.41 8.21
C LEU A 15 -6.74 -5.95 9.14
N ASP A 16 -5.67 -5.42 8.56
CA ASP A 16 -4.62 -4.73 9.30
C ASP A 16 -5.07 -3.33 9.75
N GLY A 17 -4.16 -2.62 10.42
CA GLY A 17 -4.34 -1.25 10.90
C GLY A 17 -3.42 -0.25 10.24
N GLY A 18 -3.29 0.94 10.86
CA GLY A 18 -2.57 2.07 10.28
C GLY A 18 -1.07 1.83 10.11
N MET A 19 -0.57 1.95 8.88
CA MET A 19 0.86 1.95 8.58
C MET A 19 1.51 3.26 9.03
N GLY A 20 0.91 4.41 8.72
CA GLY A 20 1.49 5.73 9.00
C GLY A 20 1.81 5.97 10.47
N THR A 21 0.92 5.59 11.39
CA THR A 21 1.13 5.72 12.83
C THR A 21 2.26 4.84 13.34
N MET A 22 2.40 3.63 12.80
CA MET A 22 3.50 2.72 13.14
C MET A 22 4.85 3.27 12.65
N LEU A 23 4.89 3.86 11.45
CA LEU A 23 6.08 4.49 10.91
C LEU A 23 6.46 5.75 11.68
N GLN A 24 5.50 6.58 12.09
CA GLN A 24 5.75 7.74 12.95
C GLN A 24 6.34 7.31 14.30
N ALA A 25 5.80 6.28 14.92
CA ALA A 25 6.34 5.70 16.15
C ALA A 25 7.77 5.15 15.98
N SER A 26 8.13 4.77 14.74
CA SER A 26 9.47 4.31 14.35
C SER A 26 10.41 5.45 13.89
N GLY A 27 9.99 6.72 14.02
CA GLY A 27 10.81 7.89 13.74
C GLY A 27 10.65 8.50 12.34
N LEU A 28 9.60 8.13 11.59
CA LEU A 28 9.31 8.78 10.30
C LEU A 28 9.04 10.27 10.52
N LYS A 29 9.79 11.11 9.83
CA LYS A 29 9.67 12.58 9.93
C LYS A 29 8.44 13.08 9.18
N LEU A 30 7.86 14.19 9.66
CA LEU A 30 6.81 14.90 8.94
C LEU A 30 7.28 15.32 7.55
N GLY A 31 6.43 15.12 6.55
CA GLY A 31 6.75 15.46 5.15
C GLY A 31 7.55 14.39 4.39
N ALA A 32 8.04 13.36 5.06
CA ALA A 32 8.62 12.21 4.36
C ALA A 32 7.54 11.42 3.60
N LYS A 33 7.96 10.71 2.56
CA LYS A 33 7.12 9.83 1.78
C LYS A 33 7.21 8.41 2.35
N PRO A 34 6.17 7.91 3.06
CA PRO A 34 6.21 6.59 3.69
C PRO A 34 6.49 5.45 2.69
N GLU A 35 6.04 5.62 1.46
CA GLU A 35 6.15 4.61 0.41
C GLU A 35 7.59 4.42 -0.08
N GLU A 36 8.47 5.43 0.05
CA GLU A 36 9.89 5.28 -0.27
C GLU A 36 10.60 4.27 0.66
N LEU A 37 10.07 4.08 1.87
CA LEU A 37 10.59 3.08 2.81
C LEU A 37 10.42 1.65 2.30
N ASN A 38 9.54 1.40 1.34
CA ASN A 38 9.45 0.10 0.69
C ASN A 38 10.78 -0.32 0.06
N ILE A 39 11.58 0.65 -0.38
CA ILE A 39 12.88 0.45 -1.03
C ILE A 39 14.02 0.76 -0.07
N THR A 40 13.93 1.85 0.68
CA THR A 40 15.05 2.35 1.50
C THR A 40 15.16 1.68 2.86
N ASN A 41 14.07 1.12 3.39
CA ASN A 41 14.05 0.38 4.66
C ASN A 41 12.99 -0.73 4.65
N PRO A 42 13.14 -1.73 3.76
CA PRO A 42 12.16 -2.81 3.61
C PRO A 42 11.95 -3.62 4.89
N GLU A 43 12.98 -3.81 5.72
CA GLU A 43 12.89 -4.56 6.97
C GLU A 43 11.90 -3.90 7.95
N LEU A 44 11.87 -2.57 8.03
CA LEU A 44 10.91 -1.85 8.86
C LEU A 44 9.49 -2.10 8.37
N ILE A 45 9.25 -1.98 7.07
CA ILE A 45 7.93 -2.21 6.45
C ILE A 45 7.48 -3.66 6.69
N GLU A 46 8.34 -4.64 6.42
CA GLU A 46 8.06 -6.06 6.65
C GLU A 46 7.73 -6.33 8.12
N SER A 47 8.48 -5.72 9.07
CA SER A 47 8.25 -5.91 10.49
C SER A 47 6.86 -5.43 10.93
N ILE A 48 6.36 -4.34 10.35
CA ILE A 48 5.02 -3.82 10.65
C ILE A 48 3.94 -4.74 10.08
N HIS A 49 4.06 -5.14 8.81
CA HIS A 49 3.14 -6.10 8.20
C HIS A 49 3.09 -7.43 8.96
N ALA A 50 4.26 -7.96 9.36
CA ALA A 50 4.36 -9.19 10.14
C ALA A 50 3.67 -9.08 11.50
N LYS A 51 3.76 -7.94 12.20
CA LYS A 51 3.06 -7.70 13.47
C LYS A 51 1.53 -7.77 13.29
N TYR A 52 1.00 -7.17 12.24
CA TYR A 52 -0.44 -7.23 11.95
C TYR A 52 -0.88 -8.65 11.59
N ALA A 53 -0.14 -9.34 10.72
CA ALA A 53 -0.43 -10.72 10.37
C ALA A 53 -0.36 -11.66 11.59
N ALA A 54 0.64 -11.49 12.46
CA ALA A 54 0.78 -12.25 13.71
C ALA A 54 -0.37 -11.96 14.69
N ALA A 55 -0.91 -10.74 14.70
CA ALA A 55 -2.06 -10.37 15.52
C ALA A 55 -3.39 -10.94 15.01
N GLY A 56 -3.40 -11.60 13.85
CA GLY A 56 -4.58 -12.27 13.30
C GLY A 56 -5.19 -11.61 12.08
N SER A 57 -4.57 -10.57 11.50
CA SER A 57 -5.01 -10.00 10.23
C SER A 57 -4.94 -11.05 9.13
N ARG A 58 -6.04 -11.23 8.42
CA ARG A 58 -6.15 -12.19 7.32
C ARG A 58 -5.92 -11.55 5.95
N ILE A 59 -6.07 -10.23 5.90
CA ILE A 59 -5.75 -9.39 4.75
C ILE A 59 -4.91 -8.24 5.28
N VAL A 60 -3.77 -7.99 4.63
CA VAL A 60 -2.82 -6.92 4.97
C VAL A 60 -2.63 -6.04 3.75
N ASN A 61 -2.82 -4.74 3.93
CA ASN A 61 -2.63 -3.75 2.89
C ASN A 61 -1.14 -3.43 2.72
N ALA A 62 -0.63 -3.51 1.50
CA ALA A 62 0.72 -3.09 1.20
C ALA A 62 0.90 -1.59 1.46
N ASN A 63 2.13 -1.15 1.74
CA ASN A 63 2.43 0.26 1.97
C ASN A 63 2.46 1.04 0.63
N THR A 64 1.27 1.23 0.04
CA THR A 64 1.09 1.84 -1.28
C THR A 64 -0.01 2.92 -1.33
N PHE A 65 -0.60 3.28 -0.19
CA PHE A 65 -1.71 4.23 -0.09
C PHE A 65 -1.39 5.62 -0.70
N GLY A 66 -0.16 6.11 -0.54
CA GLY A 66 0.31 7.37 -1.11
C GLY A 66 0.99 7.22 -2.47
N ALA A 67 0.93 6.04 -3.11
CA ALA A 67 1.58 5.81 -4.39
C ALA A 67 0.76 6.43 -5.55
N SER A 68 0.86 7.75 -5.71
CA SER A 68 0.34 8.49 -6.88
C SER A 68 1.42 9.42 -7.43
N ALA A 69 1.32 9.78 -8.71
CA ALA A 69 2.31 10.64 -9.36
C ALA A 69 2.46 11.99 -8.64
N HIS A 70 1.34 12.59 -8.21
CA HIS A 70 1.34 13.86 -7.48
C HIS A 70 2.06 13.72 -6.11
N LYS A 71 1.71 12.71 -5.32
CA LYS A 71 2.30 12.50 -3.98
C LYS A 71 3.76 12.05 -4.04
N LEU A 72 4.15 11.33 -5.09
CA LEU A 72 5.53 10.89 -5.30
C LEU A 72 6.38 11.90 -6.07
N ALA A 73 5.85 13.08 -6.42
CA ALA A 73 6.60 14.11 -7.10
C ALA A 73 7.91 14.43 -6.35
N GLY A 74 9.03 14.42 -7.08
CA GLY A 74 10.37 14.60 -6.53
C GLY A 74 10.97 13.36 -5.83
N SER A 75 10.31 12.21 -5.86
CA SER A 75 10.91 10.93 -5.46
C SER A 75 12.04 10.52 -6.41
N ALA A 76 13.04 9.84 -5.88
CA ALA A 76 14.10 9.21 -6.67
C ALA A 76 13.63 7.91 -7.36
N TYR A 77 12.46 7.39 -6.98
CA TYR A 77 11.92 6.11 -7.44
C TYR A 77 10.63 6.33 -8.23
N SER A 78 10.41 5.48 -9.23
CA SER A 78 9.15 5.46 -9.98
C SER A 78 7.99 4.91 -9.14
N LEU A 79 6.78 5.25 -9.53
CA LEU A 79 5.56 4.71 -8.93
C LEU A 79 5.54 3.17 -9.00
N GLU A 80 5.95 2.61 -10.12
CA GLU A 80 6.00 1.17 -10.37
C GLU A 80 6.99 0.46 -9.44
N GLU A 81 8.19 1.02 -9.26
CA GLU A 81 9.21 0.48 -8.34
C GLU A 81 8.71 0.49 -6.89
N ILE A 82 8.09 1.57 -6.45
CA ILE A 82 7.55 1.72 -5.10
C ILE A 82 6.42 0.71 -4.85
N ILE A 83 5.49 0.56 -5.80
CA ILE A 83 4.38 -0.39 -5.68
C ILE A 83 4.90 -1.82 -5.68
N ALA A 84 5.79 -2.16 -6.59
CA ALA A 84 6.37 -3.50 -6.66
C ALA A 84 7.10 -3.87 -5.36
N ALA A 85 7.93 -2.98 -4.83
CA ALA A 85 8.62 -3.19 -3.57
C ALA A 85 7.64 -3.33 -2.40
N GLY A 86 6.62 -2.48 -2.30
CA GLY A 86 5.62 -2.52 -1.24
C GLY A 86 4.85 -3.84 -1.22
N ILE A 87 4.40 -4.31 -2.38
CA ILE A 87 3.70 -5.59 -2.50
C ILE A 87 4.64 -6.75 -2.17
N ALA A 88 5.88 -6.73 -2.65
CA ALA A 88 6.86 -7.78 -2.37
C ALA A 88 7.16 -7.88 -0.86
N ASN A 89 7.35 -6.75 -0.17
CA ASN A 89 7.57 -6.71 1.27
C ASN A 89 6.37 -7.28 2.04
N CYS A 90 5.15 -6.88 1.66
CA CYS A 90 3.93 -7.37 2.29
C CYS A 90 3.76 -8.88 2.08
N LYS A 91 3.96 -9.38 0.85
CA LYS A 91 3.91 -10.82 0.55
C LYS A 91 4.88 -11.62 1.41
N ARG A 92 6.15 -11.17 1.53
CA ARG A 92 7.15 -11.85 2.37
C ARG A 92 6.76 -11.88 3.84
N ALA A 93 6.30 -10.73 4.37
CA ALA A 93 5.88 -10.61 5.76
C ALA A 93 4.66 -11.45 6.10
N CYS A 94 3.70 -11.56 5.18
CA CYS A 94 2.43 -12.28 5.37
C CYS A 94 2.54 -13.79 5.16
N ALA A 95 3.50 -14.26 4.38
CA ALA A 95 3.63 -15.66 4.01
C ALA A 95 3.63 -16.65 5.19
N PRO A 96 4.37 -16.41 6.31
CA PRO A 96 4.39 -17.31 7.45
C PRO A 96 3.02 -17.45 8.16
N TYR A 97 2.15 -16.47 8.00
CA TYR A 97 0.85 -16.38 8.67
C TYR A 97 -0.33 -16.77 7.76
N GLY A 98 -0.07 -17.01 6.48
CA GLY A 98 -1.10 -17.30 5.49
C GLY A 98 -2.06 -16.13 5.25
N ALA A 99 -1.67 -14.91 5.58
CA ALA A 99 -2.44 -13.71 5.30
C ALA A 99 -2.29 -13.29 3.82
N LEU A 100 -3.34 -12.71 3.27
CA LEU A 100 -3.36 -12.20 1.90
C LEU A 100 -2.82 -10.77 1.86
N THR A 101 -2.13 -10.44 0.77
CA THR A 101 -1.67 -9.09 0.48
C THR A 101 -2.64 -8.41 -0.47
N THR A 102 -2.93 -7.13 -0.22
CA THR A 102 -3.72 -6.28 -1.13
C THR A 102 -2.93 -5.04 -1.53
N LEU A 103 -3.19 -4.55 -2.74
CA LEU A 103 -2.80 -3.20 -3.15
C LEU A 103 -3.68 -2.20 -2.40
N ASP A 104 -3.07 -1.28 -1.67
CA ASP A 104 -3.77 -0.17 -1.03
C ASP A 104 -3.76 1.04 -1.98
N VAL A 105 -4.94 1.52 -2.35
CA VAL A 105 -5.12 2.62 -3.30
C VAL A 105 -5.78 3.80 -2.60
N GLY A 106 -5.01 4.85 -2.40
CA GLY A 106 -5.49 6.07 -1.75
C GLY A 106 -5.92 7.17 -2.74
N PRO A 107 -6.32 8.33 -2.21
CA PRO A 107 -6.63 9.49 -3.03
C PRO A 107 -5.38 10.01 -3.74
N LEU A 108 -5.55 10.54 -4.96
CA LEU A 108 -4.44 11.02 -5.80
C LEU A 108 -3.69 12.22 -5.22
N GLY A 109 -4.32 12.98 -4.32
CA GLY A 109 -3.74 14.17 -3.68
C GLY A 109 -4.20 15.48 -4.32
N GLU A 110 -5.05 15.40 -5.33
CA GLU A 110 -5.64 16.54 -6.05
C GLU A 110 -7.16 16.36 -6.12
N LEU A 111 -7.89 17.48 -6.19
CA LEU A 111 -9.34 17.47 -6.35
C LEU A 111 -9.70 17.50 -7.85
N LEU A 112 -10.76 16.76 -8.18
CA LEU A 112 -11.33 16.76 -9.51
C LEU A 112 -11.98 18.12 -9.85
N GLU A 113 -11.99 18.47 -11.13
CA GLU A 113 -12.78 19.57 -11.65
C GLU A 113 -14.30 19.38 -11.33
N PRO A 114 -15.03 20.46 -11.06
CA PRO A 114 -14.62 21.87 -11.01
C PRO A 114 -14.07 22.31 -9.64
N SER A 115 -14.03 21.44 -8.63
CA SER A 115 -13.56 21.79 -7.27
C SER A 115 -12.04 21.89 -7.16
N GLY A 116 -11.33 21.27 -8.08
CA GLY A 116 -9.88 21.32 -8.23
C GLY A 116 -9.50 21.45 -9.70
N THR A 117 -8.29 21.00 -10.03
CA THR A 117 -7.69 21.15 -11.38
C THR A 117 -7.51 19.81 -12.10
N LEU A 118 -7.78 18.68 -11.43
CA LEU A 118 -7.59 17.36 -12.03
C LEU A 118 -8.78 16.98 -12.90
N ALA A 119 -8.55 16.79 -14.20
CA ALA A 119 -9.59 16.29 -15.10
C ALA A 119 -9.97 14.83 -14.76
N PHE A 120 -11.23 14.47 -14.93
CA PHE A 120 -11.74 13.14 -14.63
C PHE A 120 -10.97 12.04 -15.39
N GLU A 121 -10.71 12.24 -16.67
CA GLU A 121 -9.98 11.27 -17.50
C GLU A 121 -8.53 11.08 -17.04
N ASP A 122 -7.87 12.15 -16.56
CA ASP A 122 -6.52 12.07 -16.01
C ASP A 122 -6.51 11.27 -14.71
N ALA A 123 -7.51 11.44 -13.85
CA ALA A 123 -7.67 10.63 -12.65
C ALA A 123 -7.88 9.14 -13.00
N VAL A 124 -8.73 8.84 -13.99
CA VAL A 124 -8.94 7.45 -14.48
C VAL A 124 -7.64 6.84 -14.97
N ASN A 125 -6.86 7.57 -15.76
CA ASN A 125 -5.59 7.10 -16.28
C ASN A 125 -4.57 6.84 -15.16
N GLU A 126 -4.50 7.72 -14.17
CA GLU A 126 -3.60 7.56 -13.02
C GLU A 126 -3.99 6.33 -12.17
N TYR A 127 -5.26 6.16 -11.83
CA TYR A 127 -5.71 4.96 -11.12
C TYR A 127 -5.48 3.68 -11.93
N ALA A 128 -5.70 3.72 -13.25
CA ALA A 128 -5.39 2.59 -14.11
C ALA A 128 -3.90 2.23 -14.09
N ARG A 129 -3.00 3.21 -14.04
CA ARG A 129 -1.56 3.02 -13.91
C ARG A 129 -1.21 2.35 -12.58
N ILE A 130 -1.76 2.85 -11.47
CA ILE A 130 -1.54 2.30 -10.12
C ILE A 130 -1.99 0.83 -10.07
N VAL A 131 -3.21 0.54 -10.56
CA VAL A 131 -3.76 -0.82 -10.56
C VAL A 131 -2.94 -1.77 -11.44
N ARG A 132 -2.52 -1.34 -12.63
CA ARG A 132 -1.66 -2.16 -13.51
C ARG A 132 -0.32 -2.48 -12.84
N ALA A 133 0.31 -1.51 -12.17
CA ALA A 133 1.54 -1.74 -11.41
C ALA A 133 1.32 -2.77 -10.29
N GLY A 134 0.21 -2.66 -9.56
CA GLY A 134 -0.14 -3.60 -8.49
C GLY A 134 -0.45 -5.01 -8.99
N VAL A 135 -1.10 -5.15 -10.14
CA VAL A 135 -1.40 -6.47 -10.75
C VAL A 135 -0.14 -7.13 -11.29
N ALA A 136 0.83 -6.35 -11.78
CA ALA A 136 2.09 -6.86 -12.30
C ALA A 136 3.06 -7.32 -11.21
N ALA A 137 2.91 -6.86 -9.96
CA ALA A 137 3.74 -7.17 -8.81
C ALA A 137 3.26 -8.45 -8.09
#